data_ac81b1d1905b8e0c61d2db476c2affc0
#
_entry.id   ac81b1d1905b8e0c61d2db476c2affc0
#
_cell.length_a   1.000
_cell.length_b   1.000
_cell.length_c   1.000
_cell.angle_alpha   90.00
_cell.angle_beta   90.00
_cell.angle_gamma   90.00
#
_symmetry.space_group_name_H-M   'P 1'
#
loop_
_entity.id
_entity.type
_entity.pdbx_description
1 polymer ?
#
loop_
_entity_poly.entity_id
_entity_poly.type
_entity_poly.pdbx_seq_one_letter_code
_entity_poly.pdbx_strand_id
1 'polypeptide(L)'
;MSESRPKQFVAVLDFGAQYGQLIARRVRDLNVYSEIVPCDISADELRELNPSALILSGGPASVYAEDAPKIDPEILELGLPVFGFCYGQQIMAVTLGGTVGHTEKGEYGPAHLTRAGESRIFDGTAEQQTVWMSHRDAVSEVPEGFTVTASTDVCLIAAMENAARNLYSTQFHPEVNHTECGSQMLSNFLFNICGFEKTWTMDNIIEQKVEEIRQKVGDGRVILALSGGVDSSVVAALVHRAIGDQLTCVFVNHGMLRKGEPEMVEQVFRKQFNVPLVHVHAEERYAELLAGVTEPEMKRRLIGTEFWKVFFDEAQKLDGVQFLAQGTIYPDIIESGARKTGGKAATIKSHHNLIPFPEGVHFDLIEPLDHFFKDEVRALGVSLGLPENLVYRQPFPGPGLAIRIIGDVTP
;
A
#
# COMPACT_ATOMS: atom_id res chain seq x y z
N MET A 1 13.15 -13.82 2.22
CA MET A 1 12.98 -12.65 3.12
C MET A 1 13.32 -11.43 2.28
N SER A 2 12.45 -10.44 2.22
CA SER A 2 12.64 -9.25 1.38
C SER A 2 13.73 -8.37 1.99
N GLU A 3 14.90 -8.30 1.33
CA GLU A 3 16.04 -7.47 1.73
C GLU A 3 15.78 -5.96 1.63
N SER A 4 14.55 -5.55 1.30
CA SER A 4 14.18 -4.18 0.93
C SER A 4 13.47 -3.37 2.01
N ARG A 5 13.30 -3.93 3.23
CA ARG A 5 12.57 -3.23 4.29
C ARG A 5 13.49 -2.30 5.07
N PRO A 6 13.07 -1.03 5.35
CA PRO A 6 13.81 -0.14 6.25
C PRO A 6 14.05 -0.78 7.62
N LYS A 7 15.20 -0.45 8.24
CA LYS A 7 15.57 -1.00 9.57
C LYS A 7 14.56 -0.65 10.66
N GLN A 8 13.96 0.53 10.58
CA GLN A 8 12.91 0.97 11.47
C GLN A 8 11.59 1.06 10.71
N PHE A 9 10.55 0.40 11.18
CA PHE A 9 9.21 0.50 10.62
C PHE A 9 8.13 0.16 11.65
N VAL A 10 6.90 0.59 11.34
CA VAL A 10 5.71 0.31 12.12
C VAL A 10 4.94 -0.84 11.47
N ALA A 11 4.63 -1.89 12.24
CA ALA A 11 3.65 -2.88 11.82
C ALA A 11 2.25 -2.46 12.28
N VAL A 12 1.33 -2.35 11.33
CA VAL A 12 -0.09 -2.05 11.59
C VAL A 12 -0.87 -3.36 11.54
N LEU A 13 -1.31 -3.85 12.69
CA LEU A 13 -2.15 -5.03 12.80
C LEU A 13 -3.58 -4.67 12.38
N ASP A 14 -4.08 -5.33 11.33
CA ASP A 14 -5.39 -5.02 10.75
C ASP A 14 -6.49 -5.94 11.30
N PHE A 15 -7.36 -5.37 12.12
CA PHE A 15 -8.54 -6.04 12.70
C PHE A 15 -9.78 -5.93 11.81
N GLY A 16 -9.61 -5.68 10.52
CA GLY A 16 -10.70 -5.52 9.56
C GLY A 16 -11.26 -4.10 9.50
N ALA A 17 -10.46 -3.12 9.88
CA ALA A 17 -10.85 -1.72 9.84
C ALA A 17 -11.06 -1.24 8.41
N GLN A 18 -12.13 -0.49 8.19
CA GLN A 18 -12.31 0.26 6.95
C GLN A 18 -11.14 1.22 6.67
N TYR A 19 -10.39 1.62 7.71
CA TYR A 19 -9.31 2.60 7.68
C TYR A 19 -7.91 2.02 7.96
N GLY A 20 -7.71 0.69 7.93
CA GLY A 20 -6.39 0.07 8.19
C GLY A 20 -5.30 0.62 7.26
N GLN A 21 -5.61 0.76 5.97
CA GLN A 21 -4.70 1.37 5.00
C GLN A 21 -4.43 2.86 5.28
N LEU A 22 -5.43 3.60 5.84
CA LEU A 22 -5.26 5.00 6.17
C LEU A 22 -4.26 5.18 7.32
N ILE A 23 -4.27 4.30 8.32
CA ILE A 23 -3.30 4.33 9.43
C ILE A 23 -1.87 4.21 8.86
N ALA A 24 -1.63 3.20 8.02
CA ALA A 24 -0.32 3.02 7.40
C ALA A 24 0.12 4.24 6.59
N ARG A 25 -0.79 4.85 5.82
CA ARG A 25 -0.52 6.08 5.06
C ARG A 25 -0.19 7.27 5.97
N ARG A 26 -0.92 7.46 7.09
CA ARG A 26 -0.63 8.54 8.04
C ARG A 26 0.75 8.43 8.67
N VAL A 27 1.20 7.21 8.96
CA VAL A 27 2.56 6.96 9.41
C VAL A 27 3.58 7.36 8.33
N ARG A 28 3.33 7.00 7.07
CA ARG A 28 4.19 7.35 5.93
C ARG A 28 4.17 8.84 5.58
N ASP A 29 3.04 9.52 5.76
CA ASP A 29 2.94 10.98 5.64
C ASP A 29 3.89 11.70 6.61
N LEU A 30 4.25 11.04 7.73
CA LEU A 30 5.24 11.50 8.69
C LEU A 30 6.67 11.02 8.38
N ASN A 31 6.92 10.50 7.19
CA ASN A 31 8.20 9.98 6.71
C ASN A 31 8.74 8.77 7.51
N VAL A 32 7.86 7.95 8.04
CA VAL A 32 8.16 6.67 8.68
C VAL A 32 7.54 5.54 7.87
N TYR A 33 8.33 4.50 7.57
CA TYR A 33 7.80 3.35 6.85
C TYR A 33 6.85 2.52 7.71
N SER A 34 5.79 2.00 7.11
CA SER A 34 4.80 1.15 7.76
C SER A 34 4.32 0.02 6.87
N GLU A 35 3.98 -1.09 7.47
CA GLU A 35 3.37 -2.24 6.78
C GLU A 35 2.11 -2.69 7.49
N ILE A 36 1.12 -3.12 6.70
CA ILE A 36 -0.09 -3.75 7.21
C ILE A 36 0.19 -5.25 7.35
N VAL A 37 -0.10 -5.79 8.52
CA VAL A 37 0.00 -7.21 8.81
C VAL A 37 -1.34 -7.73 9.33
N PRO A 38 -1.68 -9.01 9.10
CA PRO A 38 -2.92 -9.57 9.60
C PRO A 38 -2.93 -9.60 11.14
N CYS A 39 -4.09 -9.43 11.75
CA CYS A 39 -4.23 -9.40 13.21
C CYS A 39 -3.95 -10.76 13.87
N ASP A 40 -4.03 -11.86 13.12
CA ASP A 40 -3.77 -13.24 13.53
C ASP A 40 -2.28 -13.63 13.40
N ILE A 41 -1.38 -12.70 13.12
CA ILE A 41 0.06 -12.91 13.15
C ILE A 41 0.50 -13.35 14.55
N SER A 42 1.33 -14.39 14.64
CA SER A 42 1.89 -14.84 15.91
C SER A 42 3.01 -13.91 16.40
N ALA A 43 3.27 -13.98 17.71
CA ALA A 43 4.39 -13.24 18.30
C ALA A 43 5.75 -13.66 17.70
N ASP A 44 5.92 -14.94 17.33
CA ASP A 44 7.15 -15.42 16.70
C ASP A 44 7.33 -14.87 15.28
N GLU A 45 6.30 -14.89 14.46
CA GLU A 45 6.33 -14.27 13.13
C GLU A 45 6.60 -12.77 13.22
N LEU A 46 6.06 -12.10 14.25
CA LEU A 46 6.29 -10.68 14.47
C LEU A 46 7.73 -10.40 14.94
N ARG A 47 8.34 -11.28 15.75
CA ARG A 47 9.76 -11.22 16.11
C ARG A 47 10.66 -11.37 14.88
N GLU A 48 10.33 -12.31 13.98
CA GLU A 48 11.07 -12.49 12.71
C GLU A 48 10.91 -11.26 11.78
N LEU A 49 9.73 -10.67 11.78
CA LEU A 49 9.43 -9.44 11.03
C LEU A 49 10.23 -8.24 11.57
N ASN A 50 10.48 -8.22 12.89
CA ASN A 50 11.28 -7.25 13.63
C ASN A 50 10.85 -5.79 13.45
N PRO A 51 9.56 -5.43 13.67
CA PRO A 51 9.14 -4.04 13.65
C PRO A 51 9.69 -3.26 14.85
N SER A 52 9.77 -1.95 14.74
CA SER A 52 10.21 -1.07 15.83
C SER A 52 9.05 -0.57 16.69
N ALA A 53 7.83 -0.64 16.22
CA ALA A 53 6.60 -0.32 16.95
C ALA A 53 5.38 -0.96 16.29
N LEU A 54 4.28 -1.04 17.03
CA LEU A 54 3.01 -1.59 16.56
C LEU A 54 1.91 -0.54 16.62
N ILE A 55 1.00 -0.60 15.65
CA ILE A 55 -0.29 0.08 15.74
C ILE A 55 -1.39 -0.99 15.59
N LEU A 56 -2.34 -1.01 16.53
CA LEU A 56 -3.51 -1.87 16.48
C LEU A 56 -4.66 -1.07 15.87
N SER A 57 -5.17 -1.49 14.71
CA SER A 57 -6.23 -0.76 14.00
C SER A 57 -7.58 -0.83 14.73
N GLY A 58 -8.53 -0.05 14.26
CA GLY A 58 -9.93 -0.26 14.58
C GLY A 58 -10.47 -1.58 14.00
N GLY A 59 -11.74 -1.87 14.23
CA GLY A 59 -12.43 -3.03 13.68
C GLY A 59 -13.95 -2.88 13.77
N PRO A 60 -14.71 -3.59 12.93
CA PRO A 60 -16.16 -3.48 12.89
C PRO A 60 -16.87 -4.31 13.98
N ALA A 61 -16.17 -5.26 14.60
CA ALA A 61 -16.74 -6.23 15.53
C ALA A 61 -16.72 -5.74 16.99
N SER A 62 -17.58 -6.31 17.82
CA SER A 62 -17.40 -6.28 19.27
C SER A 62 -16.32 -7.28 19.68
N VAL A 63 -15.47 -6.96 20.65
CA VAL A 63 -14.43 -7.87 21.14
C VAL A 63 -14.99 -9.16 21.75
N TYR A 64 -16.27 -9.21 22.06
CA TYR A 64 -16.98 -10.37 22.62
C TYR A 64 -17.77 -11.16 21.56
N ALA A 65 -17.77 -10.77 20.29
CA ALA A 65 -18.38 -11.56 19.24
C ALA A 65 -17.63 -12.89 19.06
N GLU A 66 -18.37 -13.95 18.71
CA GLU A 66 -17.81 -15.31 18.59
C GLU A 66 -16.68 -15.35 17.54
N ASP A 67 -16.82 -14.61 16.45
CA ASP A 67 -15.87 -14.48 15.35
C ASP A 67 -14.99 -13.22 15.43
N ALA A 68 -14.94 -12.56 16.60
CA ALA A 68 -14.13 -11.35 16.78
C ALA A 68 -12.66 -11.61 16.49
N PRO A 69 -11.99 -10.73 15.75
CA PRO A 69 -10.55 -10.80 15.52
C PRO A 69 -9.80 -10.77 16.85
N LYS A 70 -8.85 -11.68 17.04
CA LYS A 70 -8.05 -11.80 18.27
C LYS A 70 -6.61 -11.45 17.98
N ILE A 71 -5.89 -11.07 19.03
CA ILE A 71 -4.45 -10.88 19.01
C ILE A 71 -3.79 -12.02 19.81
N ASP A 72 -2.62 -12.46 19.37
CA ASP A 72 -1.76 -13.30 20.22
C ASP A 72 -1.33 -12.46 21.45
N PRO A 73 -1.68 -12.88 22.69
CA PRO A 73 -1.37 -12.10 23.90
C PRO A 73 0.12 -11.81 24.08
N GLU A 74 1.00 -12.71 23.62
CA GLU A 74 2.45 -12.54 23.73
C GLU A 74 2.96 -11.32 22.94
N ILE A 75 2.21 -10.83 21.94
CA ILE A 75 2.55 -9.62 21.18
C ILE A 75 2.67 -8.40 22.10
N LEU A 76 1.78 -8.28 23.09
CA LEU A 76 1.82 -7.17 24.05
C LEU A 76 2.94 -7.31 25.09
N GLU A 77 3.61 -8.47 25.15
CA GLU A 77 4.75 -8.75 26.03
C GLU A 77 6.10 -8.64 25.29
N LEU A 78 6.13 -8.33 24.01
CA LEU A 78 7.37 -8.19 23.21
C LEU A 78 8.23 -6.99 23.61
N GLY A 79 7.73 -6.09 24.46
CA GLY A 79 8.44 -4.87 24.86
C GLY A 79 8.46 -3.78 23.77
N LEU A 80 7.73 -3.98 22.68
CA LEU A 80 7.58 -2.98 21.62
C LEU A 80 6.60 -1.87 22.05
N PRO A 81 6.81 -0.61 21.65
CA PRO A 81 5.80 0.43 21.77
C PRO A 81 4.54 0.05 20.95
N VAL A 82 3.36 0.19 21.58
CA VAL A 82 2.07 -0.15 20.93
C VAL A 82 1.10 1.03 21.06
N PHE A 83 0.40 1.36 19.96
CA PHE A 83 -0.67 2.34 19.96
C PHE A 83 -1.96 1.74 19.37
N GLY A 84 -2.99 1.55 20.20
CA GLY A 84 -4.28 0.96 19.82
C GLY A 84 -5.34 2.01 19.51
N PHE A 85 -6.08 1.85 18.40
CA PHE A 85 -7.19 2.74 17.99
C PHE A 85 -8.53 2.01 18.03
N CYS A 86 -9.51 2.56 18.68
CA CYS A 86 -10.89 2.05 18.75
C CYS A 86 -10.92 0.57 19.17
N TYR A 87 -11.14 -0.37 18.25
CA TYR A 87 -11.05 -1.80 18.54
C TYR A 87 -9.68 -2.19 19.11
N GLY A 88 -8.59 -1.58 18.61
CA GLY A 88 -7.23 -1.80 19.12
C GLY A 88 -7.07 -1.44 20.60
N GLN A 89 -7.79 -0.40 21.10
CA GLN A 89 -7.88 -0.12 22.53
C GLN A 89 -8.62 -1.23 23.28
N GLN A 90 -9.75 -1.66 22.75
CA GLN A 90 -10.61 -2.65 23.39
C GLN A 90 -9.92 -4.00 23.47
N ILE A 91 -9.31 -4.48 22.40
CA ILE A 91 -8.60 -5.76 22.40
C ILE A 91 -7.37 -5.72 23.32
N MET A 92 -6.64 -4.60 23.38
CA MET A 92 -5.55 -4.38 24.33
C MET A 92 -6.07 -4.48 25.78
N ALA A 93 -7.18 -3.81 26.09
CA ALA A 93 -7.77 -3.84 27.43
C ALA A 93 -8.16 -5.25 27.83
N VAL A 94 -8.93 -5.96 27.01
CA VAL A 94 -9.39 -7.32 27.32
C VAL A 94 -8.23 -8.31 27.46
N THR A 95 -7.24 -8.22 26.56
CA THR A 95 -6.05 -9.11 26.58
C THR A 95 -5.23 -8.93 27.85
N LEU A 96 -5.19 -7.73 28.42
CA LEU A 96 -4.42 -7.42 29.64
C LEU A 96 -5.25 -7.44 30.92
N GLY A 97 -6.49 -7.95 30.87
CA GLY A 97 -7.35 -8.16 32.05
C GLY A 97 -8.26 -6.99 32.41
N GLY A 98 -8.41 -6.00 31.55
CA GLY A 98 -9.42 -4.96 31.63
C GLY A 98 -10.80 -5.44 31.14
N THR A 99 -11.79 -4.57 31.21
CA THR A 99 -13.19 -4.88 30.84
C THR A 99 -13.68 -3.92 29.76
N VAL A 100 -14.42 -4.44 28.78
CA VAL A 100 -15.14 -3.67 27.76
C VAL A 100 -16.63 -3.85 27.98
N GLY A 101 -17.39 -2.78 27.88
CA GLY A 101 -18.84 -2.82 28.05
C GLY A 101 -19.58 -2.08 26.95
N HIS A 102 -20.87 -2.36 26.81
CA HIS A 102 -21.75 -1.56 25.96
C HIS A 102 -22.01 -0.21 26.63
N THR A 103 -21.79 0.86 25.88
CA THR A 103 -22.25 2.18 26.30
C THR A 103 -23.75 2.31 26.01
N GLU A 104 -24.49 2.95 26.89
CA GLU A 104 -25.95 3.19 26.68
C GLU A 104 -26.23 3.96 25.39
N LYS A 105 -25.31 4.87 25.04
CA LYS A 105 -25.30 5.64 23.78
C LYS A 105 -23.97 5.47 23.11
N GLY A 106 -23.93 4.86 21.90
CA GLY A 106 -22.73 4.86 21.06
C GLY A 106 -22.37 6.28 20.62
N GLU A 107 -21.10 6.53 20.39
CA GLU A 107 -20.62 7.79 19.81
C GLU A 107 -20.25 7.58 18.34
N TYR A 108 -20.88 8.35 17.45
CA TYR A 108 -20.62 8.32 16.00
C TYR A 108 -20.48 9.75 15.49
N GLY A 109 -19.29 10.10 15.01
CA GLY A 109 -18.99 11.45 14.55
C GLY A 109 -18.11 12.25 15.51
N PRO A 110 -18.16 13.61 15.45
CA PRO A 110 -17.34 14.46 16.29
C PRO A 110 -17.79 14.41 17.76
N ALA A 111 -16.81 14.27 18.65
CA ALA A 111 -17.00 14.31 20.11
C ALA A 111 -15.98 15.25 20.75
N HIS A 112 -16.34 15.86 21.87
CA HIS A 112 -15.44 16.73 22.62
C HIS A 112 -14.62 15.90 23.62
N LEU A 113 -13.33 15.83 23.37
CA LEU A 113 -12.34 15.16 24.23
C LEU A 113 -11.83 16.16 25.27
N THR A 114 -11.77 15.72 26.51
CA THR A 114 -11.07 16.42 27.59
C THR A 114 -9.91 15.56 28.09
N ARG A 115 -8.71 16.11 28.15
CA ARG A 115 -7.53 15.43 28.68
C ARG A 115 -7.64 15.25 30.19
N ALA A 116 -7.19 14.10 30.69
CA ALA A 116 -7.17 13.75 32.11
C ALA A 116 -5.71 13.43 32.53
N GLY A 117 -4.96 14.48 32.89
CA GLY A 117 -3.57 14.32 33.30
C GLY A 117 -2.54 14.49 32.16
N GLU A 118 -1.29 14.15 32.49
CA GLU A 118 -0.16 14.23 31.55
C GLU A 118 -0.04 12.91 30.77
N SER A 119 0.18 13.02 29.46
CA SER A 119 0.46 11.88 28.59
C SER A 119 1.32 12.33 27.42
N ARG A 120 2.37 11.56 27.10
CA ARG A 120 3.27 11.87 25.98
C ARG A 120 2.55 11.84 24.62
N ILE A 121 1.47 11.07 24.49
CA ILE A 121 0.64 11.06 23.26
C ILE A 121 0.03 12.44 23.01
N PHE A 122 -0.37 13.15 24.05
CA PHE A 122 -1.04 14.44 23.97
C PHE A 122 -0.10 15.64 24.07
N ASP A 123 1.23 15.46 24.03
CA ASP A 123 2.17 16.57 24.08
C ASP A 123 1.92 17.56 22.95
N GLY A 124 1.81 18.86 23.31
CA GLY A 124 1.54 19.94 22.34
C GLY A 124 0.11 19.97 21.78
N THR A 125 -0.81 19.11 22.25
CA THR A 125 -2.23 19.20 21.89
C THR A 125 -3.02 20.04 22.88
N ALA A 126 -4.19 20.54 22.47
CA ALA A 126 -5.09 21.28 23.33
C ALA A 126 -5.67 20.39 24.47
N GLU A 127 -5.99 21.02 25.62
CA GLU A 127 -6.65 20.32 26.74
C GLU A 127 -8.04 19.82 26.36
N GLN A 128 -8.76 20.60 25.56
CA GLN A 128 -10.03 20.23 24.96
C GLN A 128 -9.90 20.28 23.44
N GLN A 129 -10.38 19.27 22.75
CA GLN A 129 -10.25 19.15 21.30
C GLN A 129 -11.36 18.28 20.73
N THR A 130 -11.65 18.44 19.44
CA THR A 130 -12.61 17.58 18.71
C THR A 130 -11.91 16.33 18.23
N VAL A 131 -12.53 15.16 18.49
CA VAL A 131 -12.07 13.87 17.99
C VAL A 131 -13.19 13.14 17.25
N TRP A 132 -12.84 12.21 16.38
CA TRP A 132 -13.81 11.41 15.66
C TRP A 132 -14.03 10.07 16.35
N MET A 133 -15.25 9.84 16.81
CA MET A 133 -15.70 8.60 17.43
C MET A 133 -16.49 7.74 16.45
N SER A 134 -16.37 6.42 16.58
CA SER A 134 -17.16 5.44 15.82
C SER A 134 -17.22 4.14 16.61
N HIS A 135 -17.94 4.12 17.73
CA HIS A 135 -18.02 2.97 18.60
C HIS A 135 -19.36 2.85 19.33
N ARG A 136 -19.68 1.62 19.73
CA ARG A 136 -20.77 1.27 20.62
C ARG A 136 -20.27 0.67 21.92
N ASP A 137 -19.17 -0.07 21.84
CA ASP A 137 -18.48 -0.67 22.98
C ASP A 137 -17.30 0.24 23.37
N ALA A 138 -17.01 0.32 24.66
CA ALA A 138 -15.87 1.07 25.19
C ALA A 138 -15.27 0.33 26.37
N VAL A 139 -14.01 0.62 26.68
CA VAL A 139 -13.37 0.14 27.90
C VAL A 139 -14.10 0.73 29.10
N SER A 140 -14.55 -0.12 30.00
CA SER A 140 -15.24 0.25 31.26
C SER A 140 -14.33 0.15 32.49
N GLU A 141 -13.31 -0.72 32.44
CA GLU A 141 -12.27 -0.86 33.46
C GLU A 141 -10.92 -1.01 32.79
N VAL A 142 -9.95 -0.17 33.16
CA VAL A 142 -8.57 -0.26 32.64
C VAL A 142 -7.85 -1.45 33.21
N PRO A 143 -6.92 -2.08 32.48
CA PRO A 143 -6.03 -3.11 33.03
C PRO A 143 -5.14 -2.57 34.14
N GLU A 144 -4.60 -3.48 34.97
CA GLU A 144 -3.64 -3.12 36.03
C GLU A 144 -2.43 -2.37 35.46
N GLY A 145 -2.05 -1.27 36.10
CA GLY A 145 -0.95 -0.42 35.70
C GLY A 145 -1.26 0.55 34.57
N PHE A 146 -2.51 0.61 34.10
CA PHE A 146 -2.96 1.63 33.15
C PHE A 146 -3.57 2.83 33.87
N THR A 147 -3.43 3.99 33.24
CA THR A 147 -4.06 5.24 33.65
C THR A 147 -4.96 5.78 32.54
N VAL A 148 -6.09 6.38 32.91
CA VAL A 148 -6.96 7.08 31.98
C VAL A 148 -6.36 8.46 31.68
N THR A 149 -6.19 8.79 30.40
CA THR A 149 -5.52 10.04 29.97
C THR A 149 -6.45 11.00 29.23
N ALA A 150 -7.65 10.54 28.82
CA ALA A 150 -8.67 11.42 28.27
C ALA A 150 -10.08 10.78 28.39
N SER A 151 -11.10 11.62 28.38
CA SER A 151 -12.51 11.23 28.41
C SER A 151 -13.36 12.12 27.50
N THR A 152 -14.57 11.62 27.13
CA THR A 152 -15.67 12.44 26.61
C THR A 152 -16.84 12.39 27.59
N ASP A 153 -17.94 13.09 27.29
CA ASP A 153 -19.17 13.04 28.12
C ASP A 153 -19.80 11.63 28.15
N VAL A 154 -19.54 10.81 27.12
CA VAL A 154 -20.12 9.45 26.97
C VAL A 154 -19.08 8.37 27.24
N CYS A 155 -17.86 8.55 26.72
CA CYS A 155 -16.76 7.60 26.87
C CYS A 155 -15.80 8.07 27.97
N LEU A 156 -15.93 7.48 29.18
CA LEU A 156 -15.11 7.87 30.33
C LEU A 156 -13.64 7.45 30.18
N ILE A 157 -13.34 6.45 29.34
CA ILE A 157 -11.99 5.97 29.03
C ILE A 157 -11.77 6.15 27.52
N ALA A 158 -11.72 7.41 27.07
CA ALA A 158 -11.48 7.75 25.67
C ALA A 158 -10.01 7.59 25.28
N ALA A 159 -9.08 7.61 26.24
CA ALA A 159 -7.70 7.22 26.08
C ALA A 159 -7.14 6.64 27.38
N MET A 160 -6.26 5.67 27.25
CA MET A 160 -5.55 5.07 28.39
C MET A 160 -4.11 4.71 28.00
N GLU A 161 -3.21 4.66 28.98
CA GLU A 161 -1.81 4.27 28.76
C GLU A 161 -1.20 3.52 29.93
N ASN A 162 -0.21 2.68 29.62
CA ASN A 162 0.79 2.19 30.54
C ASN A 162 2.16 2.68 30.04
N ALA A 163 2.57 3.85 30.48
CA ALA A 163 3.78 4.52 30.01
C ALA A 163 5.05 3.69 30.32
N ALA A 164 5.07 2.92 31.41
CA ALA A 164 6.20 2.07 31.77
C ALA A 164 6.44 0.93 30.77
N ARG A 165 5.38 0.48 30.12
CA ARG A 165 5.42 -0.57 29.07
C ARG A 165 5.34 -0.01 27.66
N ASN A 166 5.28 1.32 27.47
CA ASN A 166 5.04 1.99 26.18
C ASN A 166 3.75 1.51 25.47
N LEU A 167 2.69 1.25 26.24
CA LEU A 167 1.38 0.87 25.70
C LEU A 167 0.44 2.08 25.79
N TYR A 168 -0.09 2.50 24.65
CA TYR A 168 -0.96 3.66 24.49
C TYR A 168 -2.20 3.27 23.71
N SER A 169 -3.33 3.91 23.98
CA SER A 169 -4.53 3.65 23.19
C SER A 169 -5.55 4.78 23.25
N THR A 170 -6.39 4.86 22.21
CA THR A 170 -7.51 5.80 22.09
C THR A 170 -8.76 5.06 21.59
N GLN A 171 -9.93 5.43 22.12
CA GLN A 171 -11.21 4.96 21.60
C GLN A 171 -11.59 5.66 20.29
N PHE A 172 -11.08 6.85 20.06
CA PHE A 172 -11.26 7.62 18.84
C PHE A 172 -10.20 7.28 17.79
N HIS A 173 -10.36 7.86 16.60
CA HIS A 173 -9.55 7.62 15.42
C HIS A 173 -8.59 8.79 15.16
N PRO A 174 -7.30 8.71 15.57
CA PRO A 174 -6.30 9.75 15.29
C PRO A 174 -5.96 9.88 13.80
N GLU A 175 -6.15 8.81 13.03
CA GLU A 175 -5.80 8.72 11.61
C GLU A 175 -6.71 9.53 10.69
N VAL A 176 -7.92 9.87 11.14
CA VAL A 176 -8.88 10.59 10.30
C VAL A 176 -8.75 12.10 10.42
N ASN A 177 -9.03 12.83 9.35
CA ASN A 177 -8.90 14.30 9.30
C ASN A 177 -9.83 15.06 10.27
N HIS A 178 -10.90 14.39 10.76
CA HIS A 178 -11.86 14.98 11.67
C HIS A 178 -11.38 14.98 13.14
N THR A 179 -10.27 14.31 13.45
CA THR A 179 -9.58 14.43 14.74
C THR A 179 -8.56 15.55 14.63
N GLU A 180 -8.83 16.69 15.30
CA GLU A 180 -8.07 17.93 15.14
C GLU A 180 -6.56 17.77 15.36
N CYS A 181 -6.14 17.07 16.42
CA CYS A 181 -4.73 16.89 16.75
C CYS A 181 -4.21 15.47 16.44
N GLY A 182 -4.91 14.69 15.59
CA GLY A 182 -4.56 13.30 15.31
C GLY A 182 -3.14 13.11 14.75
N SER A 183 -2.74 13.95 13.81
CA SER A 183 -1.36 13.94 13.27
C SER A 183 -0.31 14.25 14.32
N GLN A 184 -0.61 15.14 15.28
CA GLN A 184 0.31 15.46 16.40
C GLN A 184 0.45 14.24 17.33
N MET A 185 -0.64 13.55 17.64
CA MET A 185 -0.60 12.33 18.47
C MET A 185 0.22 11.22 17.80
N LEU A 186 0.04 11.00 16.50
CA LEU A 186 0.87 10.06 15.72
C LEU A 186 2.34 10.50 15.71
N SER A 187 2.62 11.78 15.52
CA SER A 187 3.97 12.33 15.58
C SER A 187 4.61 12.10 16.95
N ASN A 188 3.88 12.33 18.03
CA ASN A 188 4.34 12.10 19.39
C ASN A 188 4.67 10.61 19.62
N PHE A 189 3.80 9.71 19.16
CA PHE A 189 4.06 8.28 19.25
C PHE A 189 5.34 7.89 18.49
N LEU A 190 5.44 8.30 17.22
CA LEU A 190 6.55 7.90 16.37
C LEU A 190 7.89 8.48 16.82
N PHE A 191 7.93 9.78 17.12
CA PHE A 191 9.21 10.47 17.35
C PHE A 191 9.56 10.60 18.83
N ASN A 192 8.59 10.98 19.68
CA ASN A 192 8.87 11.23 21.10
C ASN A 192 8.89 9.94 21.94
N ILE A 193 8.07 8.93 21.56
CA ILE A 193 7.97 7.66 22.28
C ILE A 193 8.85 6.59 21.64
N CYS A 194 8.71 6.35 20.33
CA CYS A 194 9.43 5.27 19.64
C CYS A 194 10.82 5.67 19.15
N GLY A 195 11.11 6.98 19.00
CA GLY A 195 12.41 7.47 18.53
C GLY A 195 12.70 7.16 17.05
N PHE A 196 11.68 7.13 16.20
CA PHE A 196 11.87 6.93 14.77
C PHE A 196 12.63 8.09 14.11
N GLU A 197 13.39 7.76 13.09
CA GLU A 197 13.99 8.73 12.18
C GLU A 197 13.09 8.88 10.92
N LYS A 198 13.08 10.09 10.33
CA LYS A 198 12.33 10.41 9.11
C LYS A 198 13.07 9.91 7.88
N THR A 199 13.10 8.61 7.67
CA THR A 199 13.85 7.96 6.58
C THR A 199 13.03 7.65 5.34
N TRP A 200 11.70 7.61 5.44
CA TRP A 200 10.79 7.35 4.32
C TRP A 200 10.55 8.62 3.50
N THR A 201 11.60 9.08 2.81
CA THR A 201 11.58 10.24 1.89
C THR A 201 11.81 9.79 0.47
N MET A 202 11.28 10.51 -0.53
CA MET A 202 11.40 10.10 -1.94
C MET A 202 12.85 9.93 -2.37
N ASP A 203 13.75 10.80 -1.93
CA ASP A 203 15.18 10.72 -2.29
C ASP A 203 15.83 9.45 -1.73
N ASN A 204 15.63 9.16 -0.44
CA ASN A 204 16.16 7.94 0.17
C ASN A 204 15.58 6.67 -0.46
N ILE A 205 14.28 6.71 -0.76
CA ILE A 205 13.57 5.61 -1.42
C ILE A 205 14.14 5.33 -2.81
N ILE A 206 14.38 6.38 -3.61
CA ILE A 206 14.95 6.25 -4.95
C ILE A 206 16.34 5.63 -4.86
N GLU A 207 17.20 6.12 -3.97
CA GLU A 207 18.56 5.63 -3.80
C GLU A 207 18.56 4.14 -3.38
N GLN A 208 17.74 3.79 -2.40
CA GLN A 208 17.58 2.42 -1.94
C GLN A 208 17.09 1.49 -3.06
N LYS A 209 16.01 1.87 -3.76
CA LYS A 209 15.43 1.04 -4.82
C LYS A 209 16.38 0.90 -6.03
N VAL A 210 17.12 1.94 -6.37
CA VAL A 210 18.15 1.88 -7.42
C VAL A 210 19.21 0.86 -7.05
N GLU A 211 19.68 0.84 -5.82
CA GLU A 211 20.69 -0.11 -5.37
C GLU A 211 20.15 -1.55 -5.32
N GLU A 212 18.94 -1.76 -4.81
CA GLU A 212 18.26 -3.07 -4.81
C GLU A 212 18.13 -3.64 -6.24
N ILE A 213 17.70 -2.81 -7.19
CA ILE A 213 17.55 -3.22 -8.59
C ILE A 213 18.92 -3.60 -9.19
N ARG A 214 19.95 -2.80 -8.93
CA ARG A 214 21.31 -3.09 -9.40
C ARG A 214 21.83 -4.42 -8.88
N GLN A 215 21.69 -4.66 -7.60
CA GLN A 215 22.12 -5.91 -6.95
C GLN A 215 21.37 -7.11 -7.50
N LYS A 216 20.04 -6.99 -7.70
CA LYS A 216 19.22 -8.07 -8.20
C LYS A 216 19.48 -8.39 -9.67
N VAL A 217 19.68 -7.39 -10.49
CA VAL A 217 19.85 -7.54 -11.94
C VAL A 217 21.28 -7.93 -12.30
N GLY A 218 22.30 -7.36 -11.63
CA GLY A 218 23.69 -7.56 -11.98
C GLY A 218 23.95 -7.22 -13.45
N ASP A 219 24.52 -8.17 -14.19
CA ASP A 219 24.79 -8.03 -15.64
C ASP A 219 23.61 -8.48 -16.53
N GLY A 220 22.47 -8.86 -15.93
CA GLY A 220 21.30 -9.35 -16.64
C GLY A 220 20.56 -8.27 -17.42
N ARG A 221 19.58 -8.70 -18.23
CA ARG A 221 18.72 -7.80 -19.00
C ARG A 221 17.28 -7.87 -18.51
N VAL A 222 16.64 -6.71 -18.48
CA VAL A 222 15.27 -6.51 -18.02
C VAL A 222 14.37 -6.09 -19.17
N ILE A 223 13.19 -6.70 -19.27
CA ILE A 223 12.12 -6.24 -20.16
C ILE A 223 10.96 -5.68 -19.34
N LEU A 224 10.30 -4.65 -19.84
CA LEU A 224 9.15 -4.02 -19.23
C LEU A 224 8.04 -3.80 -20.25
N ALA A 225 6.83 -4.25 -19.93
CA ALA A 225 5.63 -3.87 -20.68
C ALA A 225 5.21 -2.45 -20.29
N LEU A 226 5.51 -1.47 -21.13
CA LEU A 226 5.19 -0.07 -20.92
C LEU A 226 3.77 0.21 -21.41
N SER A 227 2.79 0.16 -20.51
CA SER A 227 1.38 0.38 -20.85
C SER A 227 1.01 1.86 -21.07
N GLY A 228 1.96 2.77 -20.85
CA GLY A 228 1.70 4.21 -20.79
C GLY A 228 1.00 4.64 -19.48
N GLY A 229 0.58 3.73 -18.58
CA GLY A 229 0.06 4.03 -17.24
C GLY A 229 1.14 4.60 -16.30
N VAL A 230 0.74 5.32 -15.24
CA VAL A 230 1.70 5.93 -14.30
C VAL A 230 2.63 4.89 -13.68
N ASP A 231 2.12 3.71 -13.28
CA ASP A 231 2.91 2.69 -12.59
C ASP A 231 4.02 2.14 -13.49
N SER A 232 3.68 1.67 -14.69
CA SER A 232 4.69 1.21 -15.66
C SER A 232 5.68 2.31 -16.04
N SER A 233 5.22 3.56 -16.07
CA SER A 233 6.07 4.72 -16.36
C SER A 233 7.10 4.98 -15.24
N VAL A 234 6.67 4.88 -13.98
CA VAL A 234 7.55 5.03 -12.81
C VAL A 234 8.53 3.88 -12.74
N VAL A 235 8.08 2.64 -12.99
CA VAL A 235 8.98 1.46 -13.09
C VAL A 235 10.02 1.69 -14.18
N ALA A 236 9.62 2.15 -15.39
CA ALA A 236 10.56 2.41 -16.48
C ALA A 236 11.63 3.42 -16.08
N ALA A 237 11.23 4.55 -15.48
CA ALA A 237 12.16 5.59 -15.04
C ALA A 237 13.09 5.11 -13.92
N LEU A 238 12.57 4.38 -12.94
CA LEU A 238 13.34 3.87 -11.80
C LEU A 238 14.34 2.78 -12.21
N VAL A 239 13.88 1.79 -12.99
CA VAL A 239 14.74 0.69 -13.46
C VAL A 239 15.80 1.22 -14.41
N HIS A 240 15.44 2.14 -15.33
CA HIS A 240 16.44 2.75 -16.23
C HIS A 240 17.47 3.57 -15.46
N ARG A 241 17.07 4.30 -14.40
CA ARG A 241 18.02 5.00 -13.51
C ARG A 241 18.99 4.03 -12.82
N ALA A 242 18.54 2.81 -12.53
CA ALA A 242 19.35 1.80 -11.87
C ALA A 242 20.33 1.12 -12.82
N ILE A 243 19.88 0.68 -13.99
CA ILE A 243 20.63 -0.25 -14.87
C ILE A 243 20.80 0.26 -16.32
N GLY A 244 20.31 1.46 -16.65
CA GLY A 244 20.49 2.07 -17.97
C GLY A 244 20.01 1.17 -19.13
N ASP A 245 20.88 0.95 -20.10
CA ASP A 245 20.57 0.24 -21.35
C ASP A 245 20.33 -1.28 -21.19
N GLN A 246 20.49 -1.84 -19.98
CA GLN A 246 20.07 -3.21 -19.69
C GLN A 246 18.53 -3.35 -19.64
N LEU A 247 17.78 -2.24 -19.49
CA LEU A 247 16.34 -2.20 -19.62
C LEU A 247 15.92 -2.02 -21.07
N THR A 248 14.96 -2.83 -21.53
CA THR A 248 14.20 -2.60 -22.77
C THR A 248 12.72 -2.48 -22.45
N CYS A 249 12.11 -1.37 -22.82
CA CYS A 249 10.67 -1.19 -22.70
C CYS A 249 9.97 -1.57 -24.00
N VAL A 250 8.87 -2.31 -23.92
CA VAL A 250 8.00 -2.65 -25.06
C VAL A 250 6.67 -1.92 -24.88
N PHE A 251 6.36 -1.04 -25.80
CA PHE A 251 5.10 -0.30 -25.87
C PHE A 251 4.28 -0.80 -27.05
N VAL A 252 3.08 -1.33 -26.77
CA VAL A 252 2.18 -1.86 -27.79
C VAL A 252 1.08 -0.84 -28.06
N ASN A 253 1.07 -0.27 -29.26
CA ASN A 253 -0.02 0.54 -29.73
C ASN A 253 -1.10 -0.35 -30.38
N HIS A 254 -2.18 -0.53 -29.67
CA HIS A 254 -3.32 -1.36 -30.10
C HIS A 254 -4.45 -0.54 -30.76
N GLY A 255 -4.22 0.74 -31.07
CA GLY A 255 -5.18 1.62 -31.75
C GLY A 255 -6.31 2.17 -30.88
N MET A 256 -6.44 1.73 -29.62
CA MET A 256 -7.51 2.14 -28.70
C MET A 256 -6.99 2.97 -27.53
N LEU A 257 -5.79 3.49 -27.64
CA LEU A 257 -5.18 4.41 -26.69
C LEU A 257 -5.84 5.79 -26.77
N ARG A 258 -5.50 6.67 -25.84
CA ARG A 258 -5.91 8.08 -25.92
C ARG A 258 -5.24 8.75 -27.11
N LYS A 259 -5.91 9.75 -27.66
CA LYS A 259 -5.33 10.58 -28.71
C LYS A 259 -4.01 11.22 -28.24
N GLY A 260 -2.96 11.04 -29.02
CA GLY A 260 -1.63 11.58 -28.72
C GLY A 260 -0.84 10.80 -27.66
N GLU A 261 -1.36 9.67 -27.13
CA GLU A 261 -0.66 8.88 -26.13
C GLU A 261 0.58 8.17 -26.68
N PRO A 262 0.55 7.54 -27.88
CA PRO A 262 1.74 6.94 -28.46
C PRO A 262 2.89 7.93 -28.65
N GLU A 263 2.59 9.11 -29.18
CA GLU A 263 3.56 10.17 -29.40
C GLU A 263 4.16 10.70 -28.09
N MET A 264 3.31 10.84 -27.06
CA MET A 264 3.74 11.26 -25.73
C MET A 264 4.69 10.22 -25.12
N VAL A 265 4.37 8.92 -25.20
CA VAL A 265 5.22 7.84 -24.68
C VAL A 265 6.57 7.84 -25.37
N GLU A 266 6.62 7.97 -26.71
CA GLU A 266 7.87 8.06 -27.44
C GLU A 266 8.67 9.31 -27.06
N GLN A 267 8.02 10.46 -26.94
CA GLN A 267 8.70 11.69 -26.56
C GLN A 267 9.31 11.61 -25.18
N VAL A 268 8.57 11.09 -24.19
CA VAL A 268 9.04 11.00 -22.81
C VAL A 268 10.15 9.94 -22.72
N PHE A 269 9.86 8.70 -23.07
CA PHE A 269 10.78 7.60 -22.77
C PHE A 269 11.95 7.53 -23.74
N ARG A 270 11.73 7.67 -25.04
CA ARG A 270 12.81 7.60 -26.01
C ARG A 270 13.65 8.88 -26.07
N LYS A 271 13.01 10.09 -26.06
CA LYS A 271 13.74 11.34 -26.27
C LYS A 271 14.21 12.04 -25.00
N GLN A 272 13.40 12.04 -23.94
CA GLN A 272 13.76 12.72 -22.68
C GLN A 272 14.57 11.81 -21.75
N PHE A 273 14.13 10.58 -21.56
CA PHE A 273 14.79 9.62 -20.67
C PHE A 273 15.81 8.74 -21.35
N ASN A 274 15.86 8.71 -22.69
CA ASN A 274 16.75 7.87 -23.50
C ASN A 274 16.64 6.37 -23.14
N VAL A 275 15.43 5.90 -22.83
CA VAL A 275 15.16 4.48 -22.53
C VAL A 275 15.10 3.68 -23.83
N PRO A 276 15.77 2.52 -23.94
CA PRO A 276 15.57 1.60 -25.05
C PRO A 276 14.10 1.21 -25.16
N LEU A 277 13.43 1.66 -26.23
CA LEU A 277 11.99 1.51 -26.44
C LEU A 277 11.68 0.81 -27.75
N VAL A 278 11.04 -0.33 -27.68
CA VAL A 278 10.41 -1.02 -28.82
C VAL A 278 8.96 -0.57 -28.91
N HIS A 279 8.61 0.19 -29.94
CA HIS A 279 7.23 0.60 -30.22
C HIS A 279 6.62 -0.35 -31.24
N VAL A 280 5.63 -1.13 -30.83
CA VAL A 280 4.94 -2.11 -31.68
C VAL A 280 3.65 -1.49 -32.19
N HIS A 281 3.54 -1.34 -33.51
CA HIS A 281 2.35 -0.92 -34.19
C HIS A 281 1.46 -2.15 -34.44
N ALA A 282 0.42 -2.33 -33.64
CA ALA A 282 -0.46 -3.48 -33.68
C ALA A 282 -1.94 -3.11 -33.95
N GLU A 283 -2.20 -1.87 -34.40
CA GLU A 283 -3.53 -1.32 -34.58
C GLU A 283 -4.41 -2.20 -35.47
N GLU A 284 -3.89 -2.63 -36.61
CA GLU A 284 -4.61 -3.48 -37.58
C GLU A 284 -4.92 -4.85 -36.96
N ARG A 285 -3.93 -5.46 -36.31
CA ARG A 285 -4.05 -6.76 -35.64
C ARG A 285 -5.17 -6.77 -34.59
N TYR A 286 -5.29 -5.71 -33.81
CA TYR A 286 -6.36 -5.59 -32.82
C TYR A 286 -7.72 -5.22 -33.43
N ALA A 287 -7.74 -4.45 -34.51
CA ALA A 287 -8.98 -4.16 -35.24
C ALA A 287 -9.60 -5.46 -35.82
N GLU A 288 -8.77 -6.31 -36.42
CA GLU A 288 -9.19 -7.63 -36.90
C GLU A 288 -9.68 -8.55 -35.78
N LEU A 289 -8.94 -8.59 -34.64
CA LEU A 289 -9.28 -9.42 -33.49
C LEU A 289 -10.62 -9.06 -32.87
N LEU A 290 -10.99 -7.77 -32.90
CA LEU A 290 -12.20 -7.26 -32.26
C LEU A 290 -13.39 -7.13 -33.21
N ALA A 291 -13.23 -7.45 -34.50
CA ALA A 291 -14.31 -7.39 -35.47
C ALA A 291 -15.50 -8.29 -35.05
N GLY A 292 -16.70 -7.69 -34.94
CA GLY A 292 -17.92 -8.38 -34.51
C GLY A 292 -18.00 -8.70 -33.01
N VAL A 293 -17.02 -8.28 -32.19
CA VAL A 293 -17.03 -8.50 -30.74
C VAL A 293 -17.70 -7.32 -30.04
N THR A 294 -18.90 -7.53 -29.50
CA THR A 294 -19.71 -6.48 -28.87
C THR A 294 -19.67 -6.52 -27.35
N GLU A 295 -19.44 -7.69 -26.75
CA GLU A 295 -19.49 -7.91 -25.30
C GLU A 295 -18.23 -7.38 -24.63
N PRO A 296 -18.33 -6.45 -23.61
CA PRO A 296 -17.18 -5.78 -23.02
C PRO A 296 -16.14 -6.70 -22.35
N GLU A 297 -16.60 -7.76 -21.68
CA GLU A 297 -15.69 -8.71 -21.01
C GLU A 297 -14.91 -9.55 -22.03
N MET A 298 -15.55 -9.91 -23.14
CA MET A 298 -14.88 -10.60 -24.24
C MET A 298 -13.81 -9.71 -24.88
N LYS A 299 -14.14 -8.43 -25.13
CA LYS A 299 -13.16 -7.44 -25.60
C LYS A 299 -11.96 -7.35 -24.66
N ARG A 300 -12.22 -7.21 -23.35
CA ARG A 300 -11.18 -7.14 -22.34
C ARG A 300 -10.25 -8.35 -22.38
N ARG A 301 -10.83 -9.54 -22.46
CA ARG A 301 -10.10 -10.81 -22.48
C ARG A 301 -9.26 -10.98 -23.75
N LEU A 302 -9.81 -10.67 -24.90
CA LEU A 302 -9.11 -10.75 -26.18
C LEU A 302 -7.93 -9.77 -26.23
N ILE A 303 -8.16 -8.51 -25.85
CA ILE A 303 -7.11 -7.48 -25.82
C ILE A 303 -5.98 -7.87 -24.87
N GLY A 304 -6.32 -8.34 -23.66
CA GLY A 304 -5.32 -8.75 -22.68
C GLY A 304 -4.49 -9.96 -23.15
N THR A 305 -5.15 -10.97 -23.72
CA THR A 305 -4.46 -12.15 -24.24
C THR A 305 -3.53 -11.79 -25.39
N GLU A 306 -4.00 -10.97 -26.32
CA GLU A 306 -3.23 -10.56 -27.49
C GLU A 306 -2.04 -9.66 -27.12
N PHE A 307 -2.23 -8.78 -26.11
CA PHE A 307 -1.14 -7.95 -25.58
C PHE A 307 0.05 -8.81 -25.14
N TRP A 308 -0.20 -9.85 -24.37
CA TRP A 308 0.87 -10.73 -23.90
C TRP A 308 1.54 -11.51 -25.04
N LYS A 309 0.79 -11.95 -26.05
CA LYS A 309 1.41 -12.58 -27.23
C LYS A 309 2.34 -11.63 -27.96
N VAL A 310 1.88 -10.42 -28.25
CA VAL A 310 2.71 -9.39 -28.90
C VAL A 310 3.96 -9.08 -28.04
N PHE A 311 3.76 -8.95 -26.73
CA PHE A 311 4.87 -8.67 -25.81
C PHE A 311 5.91 -9.79 -25.79
N PHE A 312 5.49 -11.06 -25.74
CA PHE A 312 6.40 -12.20 -25.76
C PHE A 312 7.06 -12.39 -27.10
N ASP A 313 6.36 -12.13 -28.21
CA ASP A 313 6.96 -12.14 -29.56
C ASP A 313 8.14 -11.14 -29.64
N GLU A 314 8.01 -9.97 -29.00
CA GLU A 314 9.11 -8.99 -28.94
C GLU A 314 10.19 -9.40 -27.94
N ALA A 315 9.82 -9.95 -26.78
CA ALA A 315 10.77 -10.43 -25.78
C ALA A 315 11.71 -11.52 -26.33
N GLN A 316 11.19 -12.42 -27.16
CA GLN A 316 11.98 -13.49 -27.78
C GLN A 316 12.99 -13.01 -28.83
N LYS A 317 12.82 -11.79 -29.36
CA LYS A 317 13.78 -11.16 -30.28
C LYS A 317 14.99 -10.55 -29.58
N LEU A 318 14.89 -10.41 -28.26
CA LEU A 318 15.94 -9.80 -27.43
C LEU A 318 16.79 -10.91 -26.78
N ASP A 319 18.08 -10.89 -27.06
CA ASP A 319 19.00 -11.85 -26.45
C ASP A 319 19.24 -11.57 -24.97
N GLY A 320 19.27 -12.63 -24.15
CA GLY A 320 19.73 -12.60 -22.78
C GLY A 320 18.77 -11.89 -21.77
N VAL A 321 17.48 -11.77 -22.09
CA VAL A 321 16.49 -11.26 -21.15
C VAL A 321 16.25 -12.29 -20.06
N GLN A 322 16.49 -11.92 -18.81
CA GLN A 322 16.33 -12.75 -17.61
C GLN A 322 15.22 -12.26 -16.70
N PHE A 323 14.92 -10.98 -16.74
CA PHE A 323 14.00 -10.34 -15.80
C PHE A 323 12.82 -9.66 -16.52
N LEU A 324 11.64 -9.75 -15.89
CA LEU A 324 10.43 -8.99 -16.25
C LEU A 324 10.14 -7.98 -15.16
N ALA A 325 10.15 -6.69 -15.49
CA ALA A 325 9.72 -5.65 -14.56
C ALA A 325 8.19 -5.44 -14.64
N GLN A 326 7.54 -5.27 -13.48
CA GLN A 326 6.10 -5.05 -13.36
C GLN A 326 5.78 -3.88 -12.42
N GLY A 327 4.67 -3.22 -12.68
CA GLY A 327 4.15 -2.09 -11.89
C GLY A 327 3.15 -2.49 -10.81
N THR A 328 3.33 -3.63 -10.16
CA THR A 328 2.55 -4.05 -8.99
C THR A 328 2.74 -3.04 -7.87
N ILE A 329 1.65 -2.60 -7.24
CA ILE A 329 1.67 -1.65 -6.12
C ILE A 329 1.12 -2.29 -4.84
N TYR A 330 1.34 -1.66 -3.69
CA TYR A 330 1.01 -2.22 -2.38
C TYR A 330 -0.47 -2.62 -2.21
N PRO A 331 -1.47 -1.82 -2.64
CA PRO A 331 -2.87 -2.24 -2.62
C PRO A 331 -3.14 -3.53 -3.38
N ASP A 332 -2.47 -3.76 -4.52
CA ASP A 332 -2.62 -4.98 -5.32
C ASP A 332 -2.22 -6.24 -4.53
N ILE A 333 -1.17 -6.12 -3.71
CA ILE A 333 -0.69 -7.20 -2.86
C ILE A 333 -1.66 -7.49 -1.71
N ILE A 334 -2.16 -6.44 -1.04
CA ILE A 334 -3.12 -6.58 0.05
C ILE A 334 -4.40 -7.25 -0.43
N GLU A 335 -4.99 -6.75 -1.53
CA GLU A 335 -6.24 -7.26 -2.10
C GLU A 335 -6.11 -8.70 -2.61
N SER A 336 -4.96 -9.07 -3.16
CA SER A 336 -4.73 -10.44 -3.66
C SER A 336 -4.51 -11.48 -2.56
N GLY A 337 -4.39 -11.08 -1.29
CA GLY A 337 -4.06 -11.97 -0.17
C GLY A 337 -2.71 -12.68 -0.31
N ALA A 338 -1.83 -12.16 -1.16
CA ALA A 338 -0.56 -12.79 -1.56
C ALA A 338 0.40 -13.04 -0.38
N ARG A 339 0.20 -12.37 0.75
CA ARG A 339 0.99 -12.60 1.98
C ARG A 339 0.59 -13.87 2.76
N LYS A 340 -0.62 -14.41 2.55
CA LYS A 340 -1.10 -15.62 3.26
C LYS A 340 -0.52 -16.93 2.75
N THR A 341 0.12 -16.94 1.59
CA THR A 341 0.72 -18.15 1.03
C THR A 341 2.14 -17.84 0.58
N GLY A 342 3.13 -18.25 1.36
CA GLY A 342 4.54 -18.28 0.97
C GLY A 342 4.81 -19.21 -0.23
N GLY A 343 3.93 -19.19 -1.23
CA GLY A 343 3.92 -20.00 -2.41
C GLY A 343 4.68 -19.34 -3.55
N LYS A 344 5.80 -19.94 -3.93
CA LYS A 344 6.47 -19.77 -5.21
C LYS A 344 5.48 -20.05 -6.35
N ALA A 345 4.77 -19.05 -6.82
CA ALA A 345 4.13 -19.10 -8.12
C ALA A 345 4.43 -17.78 -8.81
N ALA A 346 5.39 -17.83 -9.73
CA ALA A 346 5.60 -16.79 -10.73
C ALA A 346 4.38 -16.76 -11.65
N THR A 347 3.29 -16.18 -11.14
CA THR A 347 2.08 -15.93 -11.92
C THR A 347 1.98 -14.42 -12.03
N ILE A 348 1.93 -13.91 -13.26
CA ILE A 348 1.64 -12.50 -13.51
C ILE A 348 0.27 -12.22 -12.90
N LYS A 349 0.27 -11.63 -11.70
CA LYS A 349 -0.93 -11.11 -11.07
C LYS A 349 -1.22 -9.73 -11.66
N SER A 350 -1.70 -9.69 -12.89
CA SER A 350 -2.47 -8.54 -13.31
C SER A 350 -3.89 -8.72 -12.78
N HIS A 351 -4.50 -7.68 -12.23
CA HIS A 351 -5.93 -7.65 -11.85
C HIS A 351 -6.87 -8.01 -13.00
N HIS A 352 -6.35 -8.40 -14.15
CA HIS A 352 -7.09 -8.54 -15.39
C HIS A 352 -6.91 -9.85 -16.14
N ASN A 353 -6.11 -10.79 -15.72
CA ASN A 353 -6.10 -12.21 -16.15
C ASN A 353 -4.83 -12.90 -15.70
N LEU A 354 -4.96 -14.05 -15.07
CA LEU A 354 -3.90 -15.02 -14.88
C LEU A 354 -3.57 -15.63 -16.26
N ILE A 355 -2.72 -14.98 -17.03
CA ILE A 355 -2.20 -15.57 -18.26
C ILE A 355 -0.88 -16.23 -17.89
N PRO A 356 -0.78 -17.57 -17.97
CA PRO A 356 0.49 -18.25 -17.72
C PRO A 356 1.50 -17.83 -18.81
N PHE A 357 2.78 -17.81 -18.41
CA PHE A 357 3.86 -17.64 -19.37
C PHE A 357 3.77 -18.74 -20.44
N PRO A 358 4.09 -18.46 -21.70
CA PRO A 358 4.23 -19.49 -22.70
C PRO A 358 5.20 -20.60 -22.25
N GLU A 359 4.98 -21.84 -22.68
CA GLU A 359 5.89 -22.95 -22.37
C GLU A 359 7.33 -22.60 -22.73
N GLY A 360 8.25 -22.77 -21.77
CA GLY A 360 9.67 -22.51 -21.96
C GLY A 360 10.12 -21.06 -21.73
N VAL A 361 9.21 -20.14 -21.40
CA VAL A 361 9.57 -18.76 -21.04
C VAL A 361 9.54 -18.59 -19.51
N HIS A 362 10.69 -18.27 -18.93
CA HIS A 362 10.84 -17.98 -17.51
C HIS A 362 11.53 -16.65 -17.33
N PHE A 363 10.95 -15.76 -16.54
CA PHE A 363 11.57 -14.51 -16.10
C PHE A 363 11.53 -14.42 -14.57
N ASP A 364 12.59 -13.92 -13.99
CA ASP A 364 12.56 -13.46 -12.62
C ASP A 364 11.85 -12.10 -12.56
N LEU A 365 10.96 -11.93 -11.60
CA LEU A 365 10.15 -10.69 -11.49
C LEU A 365 10.92 -9.59 -10.76
N ILE A 366 10.79 -8.36 -11.25
CA ILE A 366 11.23 -7.12 -10.60
C ILE A 366 9.98 -6.26 -10.37
N GLU A 367 9.55 -6.12 -9.12
CA GLU A 367 8.36 -5.37 -8.72
C GLU A 367 8.76 -4.23 -7.77
N PRO A 368 9.39 -3.16 -8.26
CA PRO A 368 10.01 -2.15 -7.39
C PRO A 368 8.98 -1.28 -6.66
N LEU A 369 7.70 -1.35 -7.05
CA LEU A 369 6.62 -0.55 -6.48
C LEU A 369 5.71 -1.33 -5.52
N ASP A 370 6.01 -2.57 -5.21
CA ASP A 370 5.19 -3.51 -4.42
C ASP A 370 4.90 -3.06 -2.98
N HIS A 371 5.68 -2.12 -2.47
CA HIS A 371 5.53 -1.52 -1.15
C HIS A 371 4.92 -0.10 -1.16
N PHE A 372 4.53 0.43 -2.33
CA PHE A 372 4.06 1.83 -2.45
C PHE A 372 2.56 1.95 -2.63
N PHE A 373 1.96 2.90 -1.94
CA PHE A 373 0.61 3.37 -2.26
C PHE A 373 0.62 4.22 -3.54
N LYS A 374 -0.54 4.37 -4.17
CA LYS A 374 -0.68 5.07 -5.45
C LYS A 374 -0.21 6.52 -5.45
N ASP A 375 -0.42 7.23 -4.36
CA ASP A 375 0.06 8.61 -4.16
C ASP A 375 1.58 8.67 -4.00
N GLU A 376 2.19 7.69 -3.31
CA GLU A 376 3.64 7.57 -3.21
C GLU A 376 4.27 7.26 -4.59
N VAL A 377 3.63 6.39 -5.39
CA VAL A 377 4.07 6.13 -6.77
C VAL A 377 4.08 7.40 -7.61
N ARG A 378 3.07 8.26 -7.46
CA ARG A 378 3.03 9.56 -8.15
C ARG A 378 4.13 10.50 -7.67
N ALA A 379 4.32 10.62 -6.36
CA ALA A 379 5.40 11.44 -5.79
C ALA A 379 6.79 10.95 -6.27
N LEU A 380 6.98 9.63 -6.29
CA LEU A 380 8.18 8.99 -6.83
C LEU A 380 8.38 9.32 -8.31
N GLY A 381 7.32 9.28 -9.11
CA GLY A 381 7.36 9.65 -10.53
C GLY A 381 7.81 11.11 -10.75
N VAL A 382 7.28 12.05 -9.97
CA VAL A 382 7.69 13.46 -10.02
C VAL A 382 9.17 13.61 -9.62
N SER A 383 9.60 12.95 -8.55
CA SER A 383 11.00 12.99 -8.08
C SER A 383 11.98 12.34 -9.06
N LEU A 384 11.51 11.39 -9.87
CA LEU A 384 12.28 10.81 -10.99
C LEU A 384 12.30 11.70 -12.24
N GLY A 385 11.57 12.81 -12.26
CA GLY A 385 11.51 13.76 -13.38
C GLY A 385 10.47 13.45 -14.46
N LEU A 386 9.53 12.55 -14.19
CA LEU A 386 8.41 12.30 -15.11
C LEU A 386 7.50 13.55 -15.20
N PRO A 387 6.98 13.88 -16.38
CA PRO A 387 6.08 15.03 -16.53
C PRO A 387 4.81 14.89 -15.67
N GLU A 388 4.40 15.96 -15.00
CA GLU A 388 3.22 15.96 -14.12
C GLU A 388 1.94 15.55 -14.85
N ASN A 389 1.77 15.95 -16.11
CA ASN A 389 0.63 15.58 -16.94
C ASN A 389 0.57 14.07 -17.25
N LEU A 390 1.67 13.34 -17.13
CA LEU A 390 1.71 11.89 -17.20
C LEU A 390 1.40 11.29 -15.82
N VAL A 391 2.01 11.82 -14.75
CA VAL A 391 1.89 11.30 -13.38
C VAL A 391 0.49 11.48 -12.80
N TYR A 392 -0.12 12.65 -13.00
CA TYR A 392 -1.43 13.01 -12.44
C TYR A 392 -2.60 12.85 -13.41
N ARG A 393 -2.37 12.26 -14.56
CA ARG A 393 -3.46 12.01 -15.50
C ARG A 393 -4.52 11.08 -14.92
N GLN A 394 -5.76 11.25 -15.39
CA GLN A 394 -6.85 10.39 -14.94
C GLN A 394 -6.60 8.93 -15.32
N PRO A 395 -7.04 7.96 -14.49
CA PRO A 395 -6.97 6.53 -14.82
C PRO A 395 -7.64 6.21 -16.15
N PHE A 396 -7.04 5.30 -16.90
CA PHE A 396 -7.56 4.82 -18.17
C PHE A 396 -7.47 3.29 -18.18
N PRO A 397 -8.50 2.60 -18.64
CA PRO A 397 -8.48 1.14 -18.63
C PRO A 397 -7.40 0.58 -19.57
N GLY A 398 -6.73 -0.50 -19.16
CA GLY A 398 -5.72 -1.18 -19.97
C GLY A 398 -6.20 -1.55 -21.39
N PRO A 399 -7.44 -2.07 -21.58
CA PRO A 399 -8.00 -2.33 -22.91
C PRO A 399 -8.34 -1.06 -23.71
N GLY A 400 -8.05 0.11 -23.20
CA GLY A 400 -8.28 1.37 -23.89
C GLY A 400 -9.76 1.73 -24.08
N LEU A 401 -10.06 2.39 -25.18
CA LEU A 401 -11.43 2.81 -25.52
C LEU A 401 -12.36 1.65 -25.86
N ALA A 402 -11.84 0.49 -26.26
CA ALA A 402 -12.62 -0.65 -26.73
C ALA A 402 -13.73 -1.06 -25.77
N ILE A 403 -13.45 -1.10 -24.45
CA ILE A 403 -14.43 -1.50 -23.43
C ILE A 403 -15.48 -0.41 -23.13
N ARG A 404 -15.26 0.81 -23.57
CA ARG A 404 -16.21 1.94 -23.45
C ARG A 404 -17.11 2.08 -24.67
N ILE A 405 -16.75 1.44 -25.80
CA ILE A 405 -17.54 1.42 -27.03
C ILE A 405 -18.64 0.37 -26.86
N ILE A 406 -19.90 0.81 -26.92
CA ILE A 406 -21.06 -0.08 -26.95
C ILE A 406 -21.23 -0.58 -28.39
N GLY A 407 -21.23 -1.91 -28.57
CA GLY A 407 -21.28 -2.50 -29.91
C GLY A 407 -19.90 -2.80 -30.50
N ASP A 408 -19.80 -2.84 -31.81
CA ASP A 408 -18.58 -3.16 -32.54
C ASP A 408 -17.51 -2.07 -32.38
N VAL A 409 -16.26 -2.49 -32.30
CA VAL A 409 -15.10 -1.59 -32.38
C VAL A 409 -14.73 -1.44 -33.86
N THR A 410 -14.91 -0.27 -34.39
CA THR A 410 -14.53 0.07 -35.77
C THR A 410 -13.43 1.14 -35.77
N PRO A 411 -12.57 1.17 -36.79
CA PRO A 411 -11.52 2.20 -36.94
C PRO A 411 -12.05 3.62 -36.89
#